data_8fe819b77d8cad7dfc5dae0cd220e240
#
_entry.id   8fe819b77d8cad7dfc5dae0cd220e240
#
_cell.length_a   1.000
_cell.length_b   1.000
_cell.length_c   1.000
_cell.angle_alpha   90.00
_cell.angle_beta   90.00
_cell.angle_gamma   90.00
#
_symmetry.space_group_name_H-M   'P 1'
#
loop_
_entity.id
_entity.type
_entity.pdbx_description
1 polymer ?
#
loop_
_entity_poly.entity_id
_entity_poly.type
_entity_poly.pdbx_seq_one_letter_code
_entity_poly.pdbx_strand_id
1 'polypeptide(L)'
;HGSRSDERNRREHYRKRGYHLSPEIAYLNHLLTYVLAGPLHGLNNKELQACGADIKFYAGLPDFFDQAKSFAREKTEYVKHDISVEHYVVSTGIAPMVRGSAIAKHIDGVWACEFIENPLQPGFLKQKELGIDATSQIAQIGMVIDNTTKTRAIFEINKGTNKNAAIDVNSKMAAEDRRIPIQNMIYIADGPSDVPSFSVVKNGGGQAYAVYNPDKPAEFEQNDRLLQSGRIHGYGPADYRASSSTAQWL
;
A
#
# COMPACT_ATOMS: atom_id res chain seq x y z
N HIS A 1 -4.29 -16.28 -11.88
CA HIS A 1 -4.86 -15.20 -12.71
C HIS A 1 -6.38 -15.36 -12.79
N GLY A 2 -7.12 -14.93 -11.74
CA GLY A 2 -8.55 -14.74 -11.86
C GLY A 2 -8.81 -13.50 -12.72
N SER A 3 -9.52 -13.65 -13.83
CA SER A 3 -9.87 -12.50 -14.67
C SER A 3 -10.80 -11.55 -13.89
N ARG A 4 -10.89 -10.26 -14.32
CA ARG A 4 -11.88 -9.32 -13.75
C ARG A 4 -13.31 -9.84 -13.85
N SER A 5 -13.58 -10.74 -14.82
CA SER A 5 -14.85 -11.44 -14.96
C SER A 5 -15.13 -12.40 -13.81
N ASP A 6 -14.12 -13.14 -13.35
CA ASP A 6 -14.26 -14.10 -12.26
C ASP A 6 -14.51 -13.40 -10.92
N GLU A 7 -13.88 -12.24 -10.70
CA GLU A 7 -14.12 -11.42 -9.52
C GLU A 7 -15.56 -10.88 -9.50
N ARG A 8 -16.04 -10.35 -10.65
CA ARG A 8 -17.42 -9.87 -10.77
C ARG A 8 -18.42 -10.99 -10.50
N ASN A 9 -18.23 -12.18 -11.10
CA ASN A 9 -19.09 -13.34 -10.94
C ASN A 9 -19.16 -13.80 -9.48
N ARG A 10 -18.03 -13.81 -8.78
CA ARG A 10 -17.97 -14.17 -7.34
C ARG A 10 -18.76 -13.19 -6.48
N ARG A 11 -18.53 -11.88 -6.67
CA ARG A 11 -19.27 -10.85 -5.92
C ARG A 11 -20.78 -10.92 -6.17
N GLU A 12 -21.18 -11.14 -7.41
CA GLU A 12 -22.59 -11.31 -7.76
C GLU A 12 -23.20 -12.56 -7.12
N HIS A 13 -22.46 -13.67 -7.08
CA HIS A 13 -22.89 -14.89 -6.41
C HIS A 13 -23.18 -14.64 -4.91
N TYR A 14 -22.26 -13.98 -4.20
CA TYR A 14 -22.48 -13.64 -2.79
C TYR A 14 -23.61 -12.63 -2.61
N ARG A 15 -23.72 -11.64 -3.49
CA ARG A 15 -24.80 -10.65 -3.43
C ARG A 15 -26.20 -11.30 -3.59
N LYS A 16 -26.34 -12.27 -4.50
CA LYS A 16 -27.59 -13.04 -4.66
C LYS A 16 -27.98 -13.81 -3.39
N ARG A 17 -27.04 -14.11 -2.52
CA ARG A 17 -27.22 -14.77 -1.22
C ARG A 17 -27.37 -13.78 -0.05
N GLY A 18 -27.48 -12.49 -0.32
CA GLY A 18 -27.65 -11.44 0.69
C GLY A 18 -26.38 -10.91 1.34
N TYR A 19 -25.19 -11.31 0.86
CA TYR A 19 -23.93 -10.81 1.41
C TYR A 19 -23.40 -9.59 0.67
N HIS A 20 -22.98 -8.57 1.42
CA HIS A 20 -22.20 -7.45 0.89
C HIS A 20 -20.71 -7.76 1.02
N LEU A 21 -19.98 -7.76 -0.11
CA LEU A 21 -18.57 -8.09 -0.15
C LEU A 21 -17.81 -7.01 -0.91
N SER A 22 -16.77 -6.42 -0.30
CA SER A 22 -15.84 -5.55 -1.03
C SER A 22 -14.96 -6.37 -1.98
N PRO A 23 -14.41 -5.77 -3.05
CA PRO A 23 -13.53 -6.47 -3.98
C PRO A 23 -12.33 -7.10 -3.28
N GLU A 24 -11.71 -6.36 -2.37
CA GLU A 24 -10.50 -6.77 -1.65
C GLU A 24 -10.80 -7.98 -0.76
N ILE A 25 -11.87 -7.93 0.02
CA ILE A 25 -12.30 -9.05 0.87
C ILE A 25 -12.68 -10.27 0.03
N ALA A 26 -13.36 -10.05 -1.10
CA ALA A 26 -13.71 -11.14 -2.02
C ALA A 26 -12.45 -11.86 -2.55
N TYR A 27 -11.43 -11.11 -2.92
CA TYR A 27 -10.16 -11.63 -3.40
C TYR A 27 -9.41 -12.41 -2.29
N LEU A 28 -9.26 -11.81 -1.11
CA LEU A 28 -8.54 -12.43 0.02
C LEU A 28 -9.23 -13.71 0.51
N ASN A 29 -10.56 -13.69 0.66
CA ASN A 29 -11.34 -14.89 1.02
C ASN A 29 -11.25 -15.98 -0.03
N HIS A 30 -11.20 -15.60 -1.31
CA HIS A 30 -11.04 -16.58 -2.37
C HIS A 30 -9.68 -17.26 -2.31
N LEU A 31 -8.60 -16.51 -2.06
CA LEU A 31 -7.29 -17.09 -1.84
C LEU A 31 -7.30 -18.06 -0.66
N LEU A 32 -7.89 -17.65 0.49
CA LEU A 32 -8.03 -18.54 1.65
C LEU A 32 -8.82 -19.82 1.33
N THR A 33 -9.84 -19.74 0.49
CA THR A 33 -10.59 -20.94 0.06
C THR A 33 -9.67 -21.93 -0.67
N TYR A 34 -8.79 -21.45 -1.53
CA TYR A 34 -7.80 -22.31 -2.21
C TYR A 34 -6.75 -22.88 -1.27
N VAL A 35 -6.42 -22.16 -0.21
CA VAL A 35 -5.49 -22.65 0.82
C VAL A 35 -6.13 -23.70 1.71
N LEU A 36 -7.34 -23.43 2.18
CA LEU A 36 -8.01 -24.30 3.16
C LEU A 36 -8.60 -25.58 2.55
N ALA A 37 -9.04 -25.52 1.31
CA ALA A 37 -9.77 -26.61 0.67
C ALA A 37 -9.38 -26.85 -0.80
N GLY A 38 -8.27 -26.33 -1.25
CA GLY A 38 -7.89 -26.34 -2.66
C GLY A 38 -6.41 -26.60 -2.94
N PRO A 39 -5.94 -26.26 -4.13
CA PRO A 39 -4.60 -26.60 -4.62
C PRO A 39 -3.47 -25.80 -3.99
N LEU A 40 -3.78 -24.78 -3.17
CA LEU A 40 -2.78 -23.97 -2.46
C LEU A 40 -2.62 -24.39 -1.00
N HIS A 41 -2.97 -25.64 -0.68
CA HIS A 41 -2.79 -26.15 0.67
C HIS A 41 -1.35 -26.00 1.15
N GLY A 42 -1.17 -25.47 2.37
CA GLY A 42 0.15 -25.21 2.95
C GLY A 42 0.74 -23.83 2.62
N LEU A 43 0.12 -23.05 1.73
CA LEU A 43 0.61 -21.69 1.42
C LEU A 43 0.72 -20.84 2.71
N ASN A 44 1.88 -20.24 2.91
CA ASN A 44 2.21 -19.46 4.09
C ASN A 44 2.82 -18.09 3.71
N ASN A 45 3.00 -17.20 4.70
CA ASN A 45 3.54 -15.87 4.46
C ASN A 45 4.97 -15.88 3.93
N LYS A 46 5.77 -16.90 4.27
CA LYS A 46 7.14 -17.04 3.76
C LYS A 46 7.15 -17.33 2.26
N GLU A 47 6.26 -18.19 1.78
CA GLU A 47 6.10 -18.46 0.36
C GLU A 47 5.52 -17.26 -0.39
N LEU A 48 4.53 -16.55 0.19
CA LEU A 48 4.04 -15.29 -0.34
C LEU A 48 5.16 -14.24 -0.43
N GLN A 49 6.03 -14.18 0.57
CA GLN A 49 7.20 -13.30 0.54
C GLN A 49 8.18 -13.69 -0.57
N ALA A 50 8.42 -14.97 -0.77
CA ALA A 50 9.27 -15.44 -1.87
C ALA A 50 8.71 -15.03 -3.25
N CYS A 51 7.38 -15.08 -3.44
CA CYS A 51 6.73 -14.61 -4.66
C CYS A 51 6.94 -13.09 -4.90
N GLY A 52 7.32 -12.34 -3.89
CA GLY A 52 7.64 -10.92 -4.02
C GLY A 52 8.80 -10.63 -4.97
N ALA A 53 9.74 -11.57 -5.12
CA ALA A 53 10.88 -11.45 -6.03
C ALA A 53 10.44 -11.36 -7.52
N ASP A 54 9.27 -11.88 -7.86
CA ASP A 54 8.73 -11.86 -9.22
C ASP A 54 7.96 -10.58 -9.57
N ILE A 55 7.79 -9.66 -8.62
CA ILE A 55 7.10 -8.40 -8.87
C ILE A 55 7.94 -7.54 -9.81
N LYS A 56 7.33 -7.20 -10.95
CA LYS A 56 7.93 -6.29 -11.93
C LYS A 56 7.56 -4.85 -11.60
N PHE A 57 8.56 -4.01 -11.55
CA PHE A 57 8.41 -2.58 -11.29
C PHE A 57 8.51 -1.77 -12.59
N TYR A 58 7.98 -0.57 -12.55
CA TYR A 58 8.16 0.39 -13.63
C TYR A 58 9.63 0.83 -13.73
N ALA A 59 9.98 1.33 -14.91
CA ALA A 59 11.35 1.78 -15.19
C ALA A 59 11.83 2.81 -14.18
N GLY A 60 13.09 2.68 -13.74
CA GLY A 60 13.70 3.56 -12.73
C GLY A 60 13.45 3.14 -11.27
N LEU A 61 12.57 2.16 -11.01
CA LEU A 61 12.44 1.57 -9.67
C LEU A 61 13.30 0.29 -9.58
N PRO A 62 13.95 0.02 -8.43
CA PRO A 62 13.88 0.76 -7.16
C PRO A 62 14.81 1.96 -7.03
N ASP A 63 15.70 2.21 -7.99
CA ASP A 63 16.81 3.19 -7.89
C ASP A 63 16.34 4.62 -7.57
N PHE A 64 15.14 4.99 -8.02
CA PHE A 64 14.53 6.29 -7.72
C PHE A 64 14.44 6.58 -6.22
N PHE A 65 14.17 5.57 -5.38
CA PHE A 65 14.10 5.77 -3.93
C PHE A 65 15.42 6.23 -3.33
N ASP A 66 16.53 5.62 -3.77
CA ASP A 66 17.85 6.01 -3.30
C ASP A 66 18.28 7.37 -3.89
N GLN A 67 17.93 7.64 -5.14
CA GLN A 67 18.19 8.94 -5.78
C GLN A 67 17.47 10.07 -5.03
N ALA A 68 16.21 9.90 -4.65
CA ALA A 68 15.46 10.90 -3.89
C ALA A 68 16.06 11.12 -2.49
N LYS A 69 16.49 10.05 -1.80
CA LYS A 69 17.20 10.15 -0.51
C LYS A 69 18.56 10.85 -0.65
N SER A 70 19.32 10.54 -1.71
CA SER A 70 20.61 11.17 -1.98
C SER A 70 20.45 12.65 -2.32
N PHE A 71 19.46 12.99 -3.14
CA PHE A 71 19.16 14.38 -3.48
C PHE A 71 18.94 15.26 -2.23
N ALA A 72 18.20 14.74 -1.24
CA ALA A 72 17.98 15.46 0.01
C ALA A 72 19.27 15.60 0.84
N ARG A 73 20.15 14.59 0.82
CA ARG A 73 21.40 14.57 1.60
C ARG A 73 22.52 15.42 0.99
N GLU A 74 22.50 15.61 -0.31
CA GLU A 74 23.57 16.31 -1.04
C GLU A 74 23.35 17.83 -1.14
N LYS A 75 22.10 18.30 -1.04
CA LYS A 75 21.80 19.72 -1.06
C LYS A 75 22.08 20.37 0.30
N THR A 76 23.06 21.25 0.34
CA THR A 76 23.48 21.97 1.56
C THR A 76 22.33 22.64 2.29
N GLU A 77 21.37 23.20 1.55
CA GLU A 77 20.19 23.86 2.12
C GLU A 77 19.29 22.85 2.85
N TYR A 78 19.14 21.64 2.31
CA TYR A 78 18.31 20.60 2.93
C TYR A 78 19.00 20.00 4.17
N VAL A 79 20.31 19.78 4.07
CA VAL A 79 21.12 19.30 5.21
C VAL A 79 21.09 20.29 6.37
N LYS A 80 21.15 21.58 6.09
CA LYS A 80 21.09 22.65 7.11
C LYS A 80 19.78 22.64 7.92
N HIS A 81 18.70 22.11 7.33
CA HIS A 81 17.38 22.04 7.93
C HIS A 81 16.97 20.61 8.32
N ASP A 82 17.93 19.66 8.36
CA ASP A 82 17.69 18.24 8.66
C ASP A 82 16.59 17.60 7.82
N ILE A 83 16.44 18.02 6.53
CA ILE A 83 15.45 17.48 5.63
C ILE A 83 15.88 16.07 5.21
N SER A 84 15.00 15.11 5.41
CA SER A 84 15.17 13.73 4.98
C SER A 84 13.94 13.23 4.21
N VAL A 85 14.14 12.23 3.36
CA VAL A 85 13.07 11.60 2.58
C VAL A 85 12.79 10.20 3.12
N GLU A 86 11.54 9.92 3.39
CA GLU A 86 11.03 8.59 3.74
C GLU A 86 10.06 8.10 2.66
N HIS A 87 10.13 6.81 2.34
CA HIS A 87 9.26 6.19 1.35
C HIS A 87 8.34 5.17 1.99
N TYR A 88 7.06 5.25 1.68
CA TYR A 88 6.04 4.38 2.22
C TYR A 88 5.20 3.76 1.11
N VAL A 89 4.83 2.50 1.27
CA VAL A 89 3.93 1.80 0.35
C VAL A 89 2.58 1.58 1.00
N VAL A 90 1.52 2.02 0.33
CA VAL A 90 0.13 1.79 0.74
C VAL A 90 -0.58 1.07 -0.41
N SER A 91 -0.90 -0.20 -0.22
CA SER A 91 -1.34 -1.09 -1.30
C SER A 91 -2.54 -1.96 -0.91
N THR A 92 -3.44 -2.22 -1.84
CA THR A 92 -4.47 -3.27 -1.70
C THR A 92 -3.91 -4.68 -1.94
N GLY A 93 -2.63 -4.80 -2.29
CA GLY A 93 -1.93 -6.06 -2.44
C GLY A 93 -1.57 -6.73 -1.11
N ILE A 94 -0.80 -7.80 -1.17
CA ILE A 94 -0.44 -8.64 -0.02
C ILE A 94 0.92 -8.19 0.54
N ALA A 95 0.96 -7.84 1.82
CA ALA A 95 2.14 -7.28 2.48
C ALA A 95 3.39 -8.18 2.45
N PRO A 96 3.33 -9.48 2.71
CA PRO A 96 4.46 -10.38 2.52
C PRO A 96 5.11 -10.27 1.14
N MET A 97 4.31 -10.16 0.06
CA MET A 97 4.85 -10.01 -1.29
C MET A 97 5.61 -8.68 -1.45
N VAL A 98 5.09 -7.58 -0.89
CA VAL A 98 5.80 -6.28 -0.91
C VAL A 98 7.12 -6.38 -0.15
N ARG A 99 7.11 -7.02 1.03
CA ARG A 99 8.31 -7.23 1.87
C ARG A 99 9.35 -8.13 1.20
N GLY A 100 8.95 -9.04 0.32
CA GLY A 100 9.85 -9.91 -0.45
C GLY A 100 10.34 -9.31 -1.78
N SER A 101 9.84 -8.15 -2.16
CA SER A 101 10.14 -7.53 -3.44
C SER A 101 11.41 -6.67 -3.41
N ALA A 102 11.89 -6.29 -4.60
CA ALA A 102 13.11 -5.49 -4.75
C ALA A 102 13.05 -4.13 -4.05
N ILE A 103 11.85 -3.55 -3.82
CA ILE A 103 11.72 -2.26 -3.15
C ILE A 103 11.80 -2.34 -1.61
N ALA A 104 11.71 -3.54 -1.02
CA ALA A 104 11.57 -3.72 0.42
C ALA A 104 12.66 -3.00 1.24
N LYS A 105 13.91 -3.06 0.78
CA LYS A 105 15.07 -2.43 1.46
C LYS A 105 15.13 -0.90 1.31
N HIS A 106 14.33 -0.31 0.41
CA HIS A 106 14.36 1.12 0.09
C HIS A 106 13.24 1.90 0.75
N ILE A 107 12.24 1.20 1.32
CA ILE A 107 11.04 1.79 1.90
C ILE A 107 11.07 1.77 3.44
N ASP A 108 10.45 2.75 4.05
CA ASP A 108 10.44 2.99 5.49
C ASP A 108 9.20 2.40 6.20
N GLY A 109 8.23 1.90 5.42
CA GLY A 109 7.06 1.17 5.92
C GLY A 109 6.09 0.74 4.82
N VAL A 110 5.24 -0.23 5.17
CA VAL A 110 4.24 -0.84 4.26
C VAL A 110 2.89 -0.94 4.99
N TRP A 111 1.84 -0.49 4.34
CA TRP A 111 0.45 -0.80 4.65
C TRP A 111 -0.13 -1.59 3.49
N ALA A 112 -0.43 -2.87 3.73
CA ALA A 112 -1.01 -3.75 2.74
C ALA A 112 -1.83 -4.84 3.44
N CYS A 113 -2.53 -5.67 2.68
CA CYS A 113 -3.33 -6.75 3.25
C CYS A 113 -2.44 -7.80 3.92
N GLU A 114 -2.85 -8.26 5.11
CA GLU A 114 -2.09 -9.25 5.89
C GLU A 114 -2.90 -10.52 6.08
N PHE A 115 -2.21 -11.65 6.10
CA PHE A 115 -2.77 -12.92 6.55
C PHE A 115 -2.17 -13.38 7.86
N ILE A 116 -3.00 -14.00 8.69
CA ILE A 116 -2.59 -14.64 9.95
C ILE A 116 -2.41 -16.14 9.69
N GLU A 117 -1.26 -16.65 10.08
CA GLU A 117 -0.97 -18.08 10.19
C GLU A 117 -1.32 -18.55 11.61
N ASN A 118 -1.74 -19.81 11.71
CA ASN A 118 -2.01 -20.45 13.02
C ASN A 118 -2.81 -19.55 13.98
N PRO A 119 -4.06 -19.21 13.64
CA PRO A 119 -4.88 -18.32 14.47
C PRO A 119 -5.02 -18.85 15.88
N LEU A 120 -4.98 -17.94 16.84
CA LEU A 120 -5.09 -18.27 18.25
C LEU A 120 -6.39 -19.05 18.54
N GLN A 121 -6.25 -20.17 19.24
CA GLN A 121 -7.38 -21.03 19.62
C GLN A 121 -8.10 -20.47 20.86
N PRO A 122 -9.38 -20.81 21.06
CA PRO A 122 -10.08 -20.47 22.30
C PRO A 122 -9.29 -20.92 23.53
N GLY A 123 -9.14 -20.03 24.51
CA GLY A 123 -8.40 -20.32 25.74
C GLY A 123 -6.88 -20.08 25.66
N PHE A 124 -6.37 -19.49 24.56
CA PHE A 124 -4.94 -19.23 24.36
C PHE A 124 -4.27 -18.48 25.53
N LEU A 125 -4.99 -17.61 26.25
CA LEU A 125 -4.45 -16.91 27.45
C LEU A 125 -4.04 -17.85 28.58
N LYS A 126 -4.51 -19.08 28.59
CA LYS A 126 -4.18 -20.12 29.58
C LYS A 126 -3.08 -21.07 29.07
N GLN A 127 -2.66 -20.96 27.82
CA GLN A 127 -1.61 -21.79 27.23
C GLN A 127 -0.25 -21.18 27.58
N LYS A 128 0.60 -21.95 28.24
CA LYS A 128 1.97 -21.53 28.64
C LYS A 128 2.94 -21.47 27.45
N GLU A 129 2.68 -22.22 26.40
CA GLU A 129 3.48 -22.24 25.16
C GLU A 129 2.54 -22.31 23.95
N LEU A 130 2.70 -21.38 23.01
CA LEU A 130 2.10 -21.49 21.69
C LEU A 130 2.99 -22.43 20.88
N GLY A 131 2.53 -23.67 20.67
CA GLY A 131 3.18 -24.57 19.74
C GLY A 131 3.10 -23.96 18.33
N ILE A 132 4.25 -23.54 17.78
CA ILE A 132 4.34 -23.17 16.37
C ILE A 132 4.38 -24.50 15.61
N ASP A 133 3.26 -24.86 14.99
CA ASP A 133 3.19 -26.04 14.16
C ASP A 133 4.06 -25.84 12.91
N ALA A 134 4.88 -26.86 12.60
CA ALA A 134 5.78 -26.82 11.43
C ALA A 134 5.02 -26.75 10.07
N THR A 135 3.70 -26.87 10.09
CA THR A 135 2.79 -26.79 8.95
C THR A 135 1.97 -25.51 8.94
N SER A 136 2.60 -24.36 9.28
CA SER A 136 1.88 -23.11 9.27
C SER A 136 1.37 -22.77 7.85
N GLN A 137 0.11 -22.44 7.76
CA GLN A 137 -0.51 -21.91 6.54
C GLN A 137 -1.35 -20.70 6.87
N ILE A 138 -1.56 -19.83 5.90
CA ILE A 138 -2.47 -18.70 6.07
C ILE A 138 -3.90 -19.21 6.28
N ALA A 139 -4.59 -18.66 7.30
CA ALA A 139 -5.90 -19.15 7.72
C ALA A 139 -6.92 -18.04 7.94
N GLN A 140 -6.49 -16.83 8.25
CA GLN A 140 -7.35 -15.68 8.51
C GLN A 140 -6.81 -14.43 7.86
N ILE A 141 -7.69 -13.47 7.60
CA ILE A 141 -7.32 -12.12 7.15
C ILE A 141 -6.98 -11.30 8.40
N GLY A 142 -5.75 -10.78 8.47
CA GLY A 142 -5.27 -9.95 9.57
C GLY A 142 -5.51 -8.45 9.33
N MET A 143 -5.37 -8.01 8.07
CA MET A 143 -5.59 -6.62 7.67
C MET A 143 -6.13 -6.56 6.25
N VAL A 144 -7.05 -5.64 6.02
CA VAL A 144 -7.54 -5.29 4.68
C VAL A 144 -7.26 -3.82 4.42
N ILE A 145 -6.62 -3.55 3.30
CA ILE A 145 -6.46 -2.20 2.77
C ILE A 145 -7.36 -2.06 1.55
N ASP A 146 -8.25 -1.09 1.61
CA ASP A 146 -9.13 -0.66 0.53
C ASP A 146 -8.92 0.83 0.20
N ASN A 147 -9.72 1.36 -0.71
CA ASN A 147 -9.61 2.76 -1.13
C ASN A 147 -9.74 3.77 0.03
N THR A 148 -10.54 3.45 1.04
CA THR A 148 -10.78 4.33 2.19
C THR A 148 -9.73 4.11 3.28
N THR A 149 -9.38 2.88 3.57
CA THR A 149 -8.38 2.54 4.60
C THR A 149 -6.97 2.98 4.21
N LYS A 150 -6.67 3.18 2.92
CA LYS A 150 -5.44 3.85 2.47
C LYS A 150 -5.22 5.21 3.15
N THR A 151 -6.30 5.97 3.41
CA THR A 151 -6.19 7.27 4.07
C THR A 151 -5.72 7.16 5.52
N ARG A 152 -6.02 6.05 6.20
CA ARG A 152 -5.53 5.78 7.55
C ARG A 152 -3.99 5.77 7.60
N ALA A 153 -3.34 5.17 6.62
CA ALA A 153 -1.88 5.15 6.52
C ALA A 153 -1.30 6.58 6.50
N ILE A 154 -1.94 7.52 5.79
CA ILE A 154 -1.52 8.92 5.74
C ILE A 154 -1.57 9.55 7.15
N PHE A 155 -2.65 9.30 7.91
CA PHE A 155 -2.77 9.81 9.27
C PHE A 155 -1.80 9.13 10.25
N GLU A 156 -1.53 7.85 10.08
CA GLU A 156 -0.54 7.12 10.89
C GLU A 156 0.88 7.66 10.67
N ILE A 157 1.25 7.94 9.42
CA ILE A 157 2.51 8.60 9.08
C ILE A 157 2.53 10.03 9.65
N ASN A 158 1.46 10.79 9.45
CA ASN A 158 1.34 12.17 9.92
C ASN A 158 1.56 12.28 11.45
N LYS A 159 0.92 11.40 12.23
CA LYS A 159 1.01 11.40 13.69
C LYS A 159 2.23 10.64 14.21
N GLY A 160 2.86 9.79 13.41
CA GLY A 160 4.01 8.99 13.80
C GLY A 160 3.67 7.69 14.53
N THR A 161 2.42 7.22 14.47
CA THR A 161 2.01 5.93 15.07
C THR A 161 2.79 4.75 14.48
N ASN A 162 3.19 4.86 13.24
CA ASN A 162 4.04 3.88 12.55
C ASN A 162 5.47 3.77 13.11
N LYS A 163 5.90 4.75 13.90
CA LYS A 163 7.22 4.75 14.56
C LYS A 163 7.12 4.63 16.08
N ASN A 164 5.93 4.93 16.64
CA ASN A 164 5.68 4.85 18.08
C ASN A 164 4.28 4.29 18.35
N ALA A 165 4.22 3.02 18.76
CA ALA A 165 2.97 2.30 19.04
C ALA A 165 2.18 2.88 20.24
N ALA A 166 2.79 3.72 21.07
CA ALA A 166 2.08 4.39 22.17
C ALA A 166 1.17 5.54 21.69
N ILE A 167 1.32 5.98 20.44
CA ILE A 167 0.49 7.03 19.85
C ILE A 167 -0.76 6.39 19.24
N ASP A 168 -1.95 6.72 19.72
CA ASP A 168 -3.21 6.34 19.07
C ASP A 168 -3.49 7.28 17.89
N VAL A 169 -3.75 6.71 16.72
CA VAL A 169 -4.11 7.47 15.51
C VAL A 169 -5.38 8.32 15.70
N ASN A 170 -6.28 7.92 16.58
CA ASN A 170 -7.51 8.66 16.88
C ASN A 170 -7.33 9.74 17.95
N SER A 171 -6.20 9.79 18.65
CA SER A 171 -5.95 10.80 19.67
C SER A 171 -5.92 12.21 19.05
N LYS A 172 -6.38 13.21 19.79
CA LYS A 172 -6.20 14.60 19.40
C LYS A 172 -4.71 14.96 19.53
N MET A 173 -4.14 15.52 18.47
CA MET A 173 -2.73 15.93 18.41
C MET A 173 -2.67 17.33 17.78
N ALA A 174 -1.94 18.24 18.39
CA ALA A 174 -1.71 19.58 17.83
C ALA A 174 -0.91 19.48 16.53
N ALA A 175 -1.01 20.48 15.68
CA ALA A 175 -0.38 20.43 14.35
C ALA A 175 1.15 20.41 14.46
N GLU A 176 1.70 21.11 15.43
CA GLU A 176 3.14 21.21 15.73
C GLU A 176 3.73 19.92 16.29
N ASP A 177 2.91 19.08 16.93
CA ASP A 177 3.34 17.79 17.48
C ASP A 177 3.34 16.64 16.46
N ARG A 178 2.81 16.89 15.27
CA ARG A 178 2.72 15.86 14.22
C ARG A 178 4.10 15.58 13.65
N ARG A 179 4.44 14.30 13.58
CA ARG A 179 5.75 13.86 13.11
C ARG A 179 6.04 14.32 11.68
N ILE A 180 5.10 14.12 10.77
CA ILE A 180 5.22 14.55 9.37
C ILE A 180 3.95 15.33 8.99
N PRO A 181 4.02 16.66 8.89
CA PRO A 181 2.92 17.46 8.38
C PRO A 181 2.48 16.99 6.98
N ILE A 182 1.16 16.94 6.72
CA ILE A 182 0.65 16.46 5.42
C ILE A 182 1.16 17.32 4.27
N GLN A 183 1.39 18.61 4.49
CA GLN A 183 2.00 19.51 3.51
C GLN A 183 3.39 19.07 3.03
N ASN A 184 4.08 18.21 3.78
CA ASN A 184 5.38 17.64 3.43
C ASN A 184 5.24 16.25 2.78
N MET A 185 4.04 15.83 2.40
CA MET A 185 3.80 14.56 1.75
C MET A 185 3.55 14.71 0.26
N ILE A 186 4.11 13.78 -0.51
CA ILE A 186 3.75 13.56 -1.92
C ILE A 186 3.07 12.20 -2.00
N TYR A 187 1.84 12.15 -2.48
CA TYR A 187 1.10 10.91 -2.70
C TYR A 187 1.10 10.58 -4.19
N ILE A 188 1.66 9.44 -4.54
CA ILE A 188 1.81 8.98 -5.94
C ILE A 188 1.00 7.71 -6.11
N ALA A 189 0.10 7.66 -7.09
CA ALA A 189 -0.71 6.47 -7.37
C ALA A 189 -1.19 6.43 -8.82
N ASP A 190 -1.75 5.28 -9.25
CA ASP A 190 -2.14 5.02 -10.63
C ASP A 190 -3.61 5.34 -10.96
N GLY A 191 -4.42 5.75 -9.96
CA GLY A 191 -5.75 6.10 -10.38
C GLY A 191 -6.90 6.15 -9.37
N PRO A 192 -8.13 5.78 -9.81
CA PRO A 192 -9.38 6.10 -9.10
C PRO A 192 -9.50 5.47 -7.71
N SER A 193 -8.83 4.34 -7.47
CA SER A 193 -8.82 3.71 -6.15
C SER A 193 -8.15 4.59 -5.08
N ASP A 194 -7.35 5.56 -5.52
CA ASP A 194 -6.56 6.44 -4.66
C ASP A 194 -7.14 7.84 -4.50
N VAL A 195 -8.30 8.11 -5.11
CA VAL A 195 -8.98 9.41 -5.04
C VAL A 195 -9.22 9.90 -3.60
N PRO A 196 -9.64 9.07 -2.63
CA PRO A 196 -9.75 9.52 -1.24
C PRO A 196 -8.39 9.98 -0.67
N SER A 197 -7.32 9.25 -0.95
CA SER A 197 -5.96 9.57 -0.50
C SER A 197 -5.42 10.84 -1.16
N PHE A 198 -5.61 11.01 -2.46
CA PHE A 198 -5.30 12.26 -3.15
C PHE A 198 -6.00 13.45 -2.50
N SER A 199 -7.29 13.30 -2.18
CA SER A 199 -8.07 14.37 -1.56
C SER A 199 -7.56 14.71 -0.16
N VAL A 200 -7.22 13.71 0.66
CA VAL A 200 -6.66 13.93 2.01
C VAL A 200 -5.33 14.68 1.93
N VAL A 201 -4.41 14.23 1.08
CA VAL A 201 -3.09 14.85 0.96
C VAL A 201 -3.21 16.27 0.39
N LYS A 202 -3.99 16.45 -0.67
CA LYS A 202 -4.20 17.77 -1.29
C LYS A 202 -4.84 18.77 -0.33
N ASN A 203 -5.90 18.37 0.37
CA ASN A 203 -6.58 19.24 1.33
C ASN A 203 -5.71 19.56 2.54
N GLY A 204 -4.75 18.71 2.87
CA GLY A 204 -3.74 18.92 3.90
C GLY A 204 -2.54 19.77 3.45
N GLY A 205 -2.54 20.29 2.22
CA GLY A 205 -1.47 21.12 1.66
C GLY A 205 -0.31 20.33 1.04
N GLY A 206 -0.39 19.00 1.01
CA GLY A 206 0.59 18.13 0.35
C GLY A 206 0.37 18.02 -1.16
N GLN A 207 1.20 17.23 -1.84
CA GLN A 207 1.16 17.07 -3.28
C GLN A 207 0.55 15.71 -3.66
N ALA A 208 -0.30 15.70 -4.68
CA ALA A 208 -0.93 14.51 -5.24
C ALA A 208 -0.57 14.40 -6.72
N TYR A 209 0.05 13.29 -7.09
CA TYR A 209 0.53 13.02 -8.45
C TYR A 209 0.03 11.66 -8.93
N ALA A 210 -0.56 11.62 -10.12
CA ALA A 210 -1.00 10.36 -10.70
C ALA A 210 0.00 9.85 -11.75
N VAL A 211 0.17 8.53 -11.82
CA VAL A 211 0.99 7.90 -12.85
C VAL A 211 0.12 7.02 -13.74
N TYR A 212 0.49 6.86 -15.00
CA TYR A 212 -0.20 5.97 -15.94
C TYR A 212 0.79 5.09 -16.68
N ASN A 213 0.35 3.91 -17.08
CA ASN A 213 1.11 3.07 -17.99
C ASN A 213 1.01 3.64 -19.42
N PRO A 214 2.15 4.03 -20.07
CA PRO A 214 2.16 4.59 -21.41
C PRO A 214 1.48 3.70 -22.47
N ASP A 215 1.48 2.40 -22.24
CA ASP A 215 0.86 1.42 -23.15
C ASP A 215 -0.67 1.33 -23.01
N LYS A 216 -1.26 2.12 -22.09
CA LYS A 216 -2.69 2.08 -21.78
C LYS A 216 -3.33 3.48 -21.89
N PRO A 217 -3.80 3.88 -23.07
CA PRO A 217 -4.42 5.20 -23.28
C PRO A 217 -5.55 5.54 -22.30
N ALA A 218 -6.34 4.54 -21.89
CA ALA A 218 -7.42 4.74 -20.94
C ALA A 218 -6.94 5.23 -19.55
N GLU A 219 -5.72 4.85 -19.12
CA GLU A 219 -5.14 5.34 -17.86
C GLU A 219 -4.70 6.81 -17.98
N PHE A 220 -4.19 7.21 -19.16
CA PHE A 220 -3.88 8.61 -19.45
C PHE A 220 -5.15 9.47 -19.37
N GLU A 221 -6.21 9.11 -20.09
CA GLU A 221 -7.48 9.84 -20.08
C GLU A 221 -8.12 9.93 -18.70
N GLN A 222 -7.95 8.88 -17.89
CA GLN A 222 -8.42 8.83 -16.52
C GLN A 222 -7.67 9.85 -15.65
N ASN A 223 -6.35 9.92 -15.75
CA ASN A 223 -5.54 10.84 -14.99
C ASN A 223 -5.75 12.29 -15.43
N ASP A 224 -5.95 12.52 -16.72
CA ASP A 224 -6.35 13.85 -17.22
C ASP A 224 -7.67 14.30 -16.58
N ARG A 225 -8.69 13.44 -16.52
CA ARG A 225 -9.95 13.76 -15.81
C ARG A 225 -9.75 14.06 -14.32
N LEU A 226 -8.82 13.38 -13.65
CA LEU A 226 -8.48 13.68 -12.25
C LEU A 226 -7.84 15.07 -12.11
N LEU A 227 -6.98 15.47 -13.04
CA LEU A 227 -6.38 16.80 -13.06
C LEU A 227 -7.44 17.87 -13.35
N GLN A 228 -8.26 17.69 -14.39
CA GLN A 228 -9.34 18.64 -14.76
C GLN A 228 -10.36 18.82 -13.63
N SER A 229 -10.66 17.76 -12.88
CA SER A 229 -11.53 17.85 -11.70
C SER A 229 -10.85 18.39 -10.45
N GLY A 230 -9.60 18.80 -10.54
CA GLY A 230 -8.84 19.38 -9.44
C GLY A 230 -8.49 18.38 -8.32
N ARG A 231 -8.46 17.07 -8.59
CA ARG A 231 -8.17 16.04 -7.57
C ARG A 231 -6.69 15.79 -7.37
N ILE A 232 -5.87 16.08 -8.37
CA ILE A 232 -4.41 15.92 -8.35
C ILE A 232 -3.73 17.22 -8.78
N HIS A 233 -2.43 17.34 -8.58
CA HIS A 233 -1.61 18.49 -8.99
C HIS A 233 -0.92 18.26 -10.32
N GLY A 234 -0.72 17.01 -10.71
CA GLY A 234 -0.08 16.63 -11.95
C GLY A 234 -0.18 15.14 -12.21
N TYR A 235 0.17 14.73 -13.40
CA TYR A 235 0.28 13.32 -13.75
C TYR A 235 1.36 13.12 -14.83
N GLY A 236 1.86 11.90 -14.96
CA GLY A 236 2.85 11.53 -15.97
C GLY A 236 2.95 10.01 -16.18
N PRO A 237 3.81 9.57 -17.12
CA PRO A 237 4.06 8.15 -17.31
C PRO A 237 4.64 7.52 -16.05
N ALA A 238 4.33 6.25 -15.81
CA ALA A 238 4.92 5.45 -14.74
C ALA A 238 6.38 5.08 -15.09
N ASP A 239 7.23 6.10 -15.19
CA ASP A 239 8.66 6.02 -15.49
C ASP A 239 9.40 6.90 -14.48
N TYR A 240 10.25 6.29 -13.68
CA TYR A 240 10.99 6.93 -12.58
C TYR A 240 12.48 7.14 -12.91
N ARG A 241 12.89 6.96 -14.17
CA ARG A 241 14.25 7.29 -14.61
C ARG A 241 14.47 8.79 -14.53
N ALA A 242 15.66 9.23 -14.18
CA ALA A 242 16.00 10.64 -13.93
C ALA A 242 15.61 11.61 -15.08
N SER A 243 15.57 11.13 -16.33
CA SER A 243 15.19 11.92 -17.50
C SER A 243 13.69 11.98 -17.77
N SER A 244 12.87 11.24 -17.02
CA SER A 244 11.42 11.19 -17.21
C SER A 244 10.73 12.42 -16.66
N SER A 245 9.59 12.80 -17.24
CA SER A 245 8.77 13.90 -16.74
C SER A 245 8.25 13.65 -15.32
N THR A 246 7.97 12.40 -14.99
CA THR A 246 7.54 12.00 -13.64
C THR A 246 8.65 12.20 -12.61
N ALA A 247 9.86 11.70 -12.88
CA ALA A 247 10.99 11.88 -11.95
C ALA A 247 11.42 13.35 -11.82
N GLN A 248 11.27 14.15 -12.87
CA GLN A 248 11.57 15.58 -12.83
C GLN A 248 10.52 16.40 -12.06
N TRP A 249 9.27 15.93 -12.02
CA TRP A 249 8.23 16.58 -11.26
C TRP A 249 8.35 16.27 -9.76
N LEU A 250 8.72 15.03 -9.43
CA LEU A 250 8.88 14.55 -8.05
C LEU A 250 10.15 15.11 -7.39
#